data_19231baad05f83a9468276df32f90cab
#
_entry.id   19231baad05f83a9468276df32f90cab
#
_cell.length_a   1.000
_cell.length_b   1.000
_cell.length_c   1.000
_cell.angle_alpha   90.00
_cell.angle_beta   90.00
_cell.angle_gamma   90.00
#
_symmetry.space_group_name_H-M   'P 1'
#
loop_
_entity.id
_entity.type
_entity.pdbx_description
1 polymer ?
#
loop_
_entity_poly.entity_id
_entity_poly.type
_entity_poly.pdbx_seq_one_letter_code
_entity_poly.pdbx_strand_id
1 'polypeptide(L)'
;MRSAAYALSLLAAVAVLTFGRPALASHYAVADVPRLITPADAEKLKKAGVATTEDLLTKAAKTKDRKALAKSSGIGAGTLLDLARRCDLLRIKGIGSEMVLLLEAAGVKSVAELAKKDVAGLSPAVTRANQTKKITEKPPADEQIHFWIEEAKKLPVVLETK
;
A
#
# COMPACT_ATOMS: atom_id res chain seq x y z
N MET A 1 -14.34 -32.88 -64.15
CA MET A 1 -15.02 -31.73 -63.51
C MET A 1 -14.64 -31.73 -62.06
N ARG A 2 -13.76 -30.84 -61.65
CA ARG A 2 -13.14 -30.83 -60.30
C ARG A 2 -13.60 -29.56 -59.58
N SER A 3 -14.43 -29.71 -58.56
CA SER A 3 -14.88 -28.61 -57.70
C SER A 3 -13.86 -28.43 -56.56
N ALA A 4 -13.17 -27.30 -56.57
CA ALA A 4 -12.28 -26.88 -55.47
C ALA A 4 -13.09 -26.19 -54.40
N ALA A 5 -13.11 -26.78 -53.19
CA ALA A 5 -13.68 -26.17 -51.98
C ALA A 5 -12.61 -25.30 -51.33
N TYR A 6 -12.83 -24.00 -51.29
CA TYR A 6 -12.01 -23.05 -50.53
C TYR A 6 -12.45 -23.05 -49.07
N ALA A 7 -11.61 -23.62 -48.21
CA ALA A 7 -11.76 -23.51 -46.77
C ALA A 7 -11.27 -22.13 -46.31
N LEU A 8 -12.19 -21.27 -45.90
CA LEU A 8 -11.89 -19.97 -45.26
C LEU A 8 -11.54 -20.19 -43.79
N SER A 9 -10.26 -20.14 -43.46
CA SER A 9 -9.80 -20.15 -42.08
C SER A 9 -9.97 -18.77 -41.49
N LEU A 10 -10.97 -18.59 -40.61
CA LEU A 10 -11.10 -17.40 -39.75
C LEU A 10 -10.06 -17.48 -38.65
N LEU A 11 -8.99 -16.71 -38.75
CA LEU A 11 -8.09 -16.42 -37.61
C LEU A 11 -8.80 -15.40 -36.72
N ALA A 12 -9.36 -15.87 -35.61
CA ALA A 12 -9.83 -14.99 -34.54
C ALA A 12 -8.60 -14.46 -33.79
N ALA A 13 -8.20 -13.22 -34.06
CA ALA A 13 -7.19 -12.52 -33.30
C ALA A 13 -7.78 -12.18 -31.90
N VAL A 14 -7.42 -12.96 -30.88
CA VAL A 14 -7.69 -12.63 -29.49
C VAL A 14 -6.76 -11.48 -29.12
N ALA A 15 -7.27 -10.25 -29.12
CA ALA A 15 -6.58 -9.10 -28.59
C ALA A 15 -6.55 -9.25 -27.05
N VAL A 16 -5.44 -9.76 -26.52
CA VAL A 16 -5.15 -9.72 -25.10
C VAL A 16 -4.92 -8.25 -24.74
N LEU A 17 -5.97 -7.59 -24.22
CA LEU A 17 -5.85 -6.29 -23.57
C LEU A 17 -5.00 -6.49 -22.31
N THR A 18 -3.70 -6.34 -22.44
CA THR A 18 -2.82 -6.16 -21.29
C THR A 18 -3.17 -4.81 -20.66
N PHE A 19 -4.11 -4.83 -19.72
CA PHE A 19 -4.23 -3.71 -18.80
C PHE A 19 -2.87 -3.57 -18.11
N GLY A 20 -2.11 -2.57 -18.54
CA GLY A 20 -0.85 -2.21 -17.91
C GLY A 20 -1.13 -2.02 -16.42
N ARG A 21 -0.62 -2.92 -15.59
CA ARG A 21 -0.64 -2.73 -14.14
C ARG A 21 0.08 -1.41 -13.88
N PRO A 22 -0.54 -0.43 -13.22
CA PRO A 22 0.19 0.76 -12.82
C PRO A 22 1.41 0.28 -12.05
N ALA A 23 2.57 0.84 -12.35
CA ALA A 23 3.81 0.54 -11.65
C ALA A 23 3.59 0.84 -10.17
N LEU A 24 3.23 -0.19 -9.41
CA LEU A 24 2.97 -0.08 -7.99
C LEU A 24 4.30 0.18 -7.30
N ALA A 25 4.35 1.30 -6.60
CA ALA A 25 5.47 1.66 -5.78
C ALA A 25 5.76 0.53 -4.77
N SER A 26 7.03 0.20 -4.65
CA SER A 26 7.71 -0.58 -3.61
C SER A 26 6.93 -1.71 -2.93
N HIS A 27 6.90 -2.90 -3.54
CA HIS A 27 6.49 -4.12 -2.86
C HIS A 27 7.67 -4.67 -2.05
N TYR A 28 7.56 -4.63 -0.73
CA TYR A 28 8.57 -5.19 0.17
C TYR A 28 8.12 -6.56 0.66
N ALA A 29 9.05 -7.49 0.90
CA ALA A 29 8.73 -8.63 1.73
C ALA A 29 8.38 -8.14 3.14
N VAL A 30 7.40 -8.78 3.81
CA VAL A 30 6.97 -8.35 5.16
C VAL A 30 8.11 -8.37 6.17
N ALA A 31 9.14 -9.19 5.93
CA ALA A 31 10.34 -9.26 6.77
C ALA A 31 11.34 -8.12 6.53
N ASP A 32 11.25 -7.44 5.38
CA ASP A 32 12.21 -6.39 4.98
C ASP A 32 11.81 -5.00 5.51
N VAL A 33 10.69 -4.91 6.20
CA VAL A 33 10.18 -3.68 6.81
C VAL A 33 10.02 -3.79 8.34
N PRO A 34 11.07 -4.18 9.10
CA PRO A 34 10.96 -4.50 10.53
C PRO A 34 10.57 -3.30 11.40
N ARG A 35 10.72 -2.08 10.89
CA ARG A 35 10.24 -0.87 11.58
C ARG A 35 8.72 -0.71 11.51
N LEU A 36 8.07 -1.32 10.51
CA LEU A 36 6.62 -1.26 10.30
C LEU A 36 5.91 -2.53 10.78
N ILE A 37 6.53 -3.69 10.52
CA ILE A 37 5.99 -5.02 10.85
C ILE A 37 7.04 -5.70 11.72
N THR A 38 6.67 -6.09 12.94
CA THR A 38 7.61 -6.77 13.84
C THR A 38 8.05 -8.12 13.24
N PRO A 39 9.27 -8.62 13.52
CA PRO A 39 9.70 -9.94 13.07
C PRO A 39 8.72 -11.06 13.45
N ALA A 40 8.14 -10.99 14.66
CA ALA A 40 7.15 -11.96 15.12
C ALA A 40 5.86 -11.93 14.30
N ASP A 41 5.37 -10.73 13.93
CA ASP A 41 4.19 -10.59 13.09
C ASP A 41 4.50 -10.96 11.64
N ALA A 42 5.69 -10.65 11.12
CA ALA A 42 6.13 -11.08 9.80
C ALA A 42 6.12 -12.61 9.65
N GLU A 43 6.60 -13.35 10.66
CA GLU A 43 6.56 -14.81 10.66
C GLU A 43 5.12 -15.35 10.71
N LYS A 44 4.24 -14.76 11.51
CA LYS A 44 2.81 -15.13 11.56
C LYS A 44 2.12 -14.85 10.21
N LEU A 45 2.41 -13.71 9.59
CA LEU A 45 1.88 -13.34 8.28
C LEU A 45 2.34 -14.31 7.19
N LYS A 46 3.62 -14.66 7.15
CA LYS A 46 4.15 -15.64 6.21
C LYS A 46 3.46 -17.00 6.35
N LYS A 47 3.28 -17.51 7.57
CA LYS A 47 2.53 -18.75 7.84
C LYS A 47 1.08 -18.67 7.38
N ALA A 48 0.47 -17.49 7.40
CA ALA A 48 -0.87 -17.23 6.88
C ALA A 48 -0.91 -16.94 5.36
N GLY A 49 0.21 -17.14 4.65
CA GLY A 49 0.31 -16.94 3.21
C GLY A 49 0.38 -15.48 2.78
N VAL A 50 0.90 -14.61 3.65
CA VAL A 50 1.14 -13.18 3.38
C VAL A 50 2.65 -12.97 3.35
N ALA A 51 3.23 -12.88 2.15
CA ALA A 51 4.67 -12.75 1.98
C ALA A 51 5.13 -11.30 1.79
N THR A 52 4.28 -10.46 1.19
CA THR A 52 4.61 -9.09 0.81
C THR A 52 3.68 -8.05 1.45
N THR A 53 4.08 -6.79 1.42
CA THR A 53 3.24 -5.67 1.83
C THR A 53 2.00 -5.51 0.95
N GLU A 54 2.07 -5.92 -0.32
CA GLU A 54 0.93 -5.96 -1.24
C GLU A 54 -0.07 -7.06 -0.85
N ASP A 55 0.44 -8.28 -0.55
CA ASP A 55 -0.42 -9.38 -0.07
C ASP A 55 -1.17 -8.95 1.19
N LEU A 56 -0.46 -8.30 2.12
CA LEU A 56 -1.06 -7.82 3.36
C LEU A 56 -2.15 -6.80 3.07
N LEU A 57 -1.86 -5.79 2.24
CA LEU A 57 -2.82 -4.77 1.87
C LEU A 57 -4.06 -5.39 1.21
N THR A 58 -3.87 -6.32 0.27
CA THR A 58 -4.97 -7.00 -0.42
C THR A 58 -5.83 -7.84 0.52
N LYS A 59 -5.19 -8.68 1.36
CA LYS A 59 -5.89 -9.60 2.28
C LYS A 59 -6.48 -8.91 3.52
N ALA A 60 -6.00 -7.70 3.85
CA ALA A 60 -6.50 -6.92 4.97
C ALA A 60 -7.34 -5.70 4.54
N ALA A 61 -7.58 -5.50 3.25
CA ALA A 61 -8.29 -4.33 2.71
C ALA A 61 -9.72 -4.22 3.28
N LYS A 62 -10.47 -5.31 3.22
CA LYS A 62 -11.86 -5.36 3.66
C LYS A 62 -11.98 -5.87 5.09
N THR A 63 -12.93 -5.36 5.83
CA THR A 63 -13.18 -5.75 7.23
C THR A 63 -13.43 -7.25 7.38
N LYS A 64 -14.17 -7.87 6.44
CA LYS A 64 -14.42 -9.31 6.44
C LYS A 64 -13.14 -10.11 6.28
N ASP A 65 -12.30 -9.73 5.32
CA ASP A 65 -11.06 -10.44 4.98
C ASP A 65 -10.02 -10.26 6.10
N ARG A 66 -9.94 -9.08 6.72
CA ARG A 66 -9.14 -8.83 7.93
C ARG A 66 -9.52 -9.75 9.08
N LYS A 67 -10.82 -9.98 9.32
CA LYS A 67 -11.28 -10.91 10.36
C LYS A 67 -10.88 -12.35 10.05
N ALA A 68 -10.91 -12.77 8.78
CA ALA A 68 -10.45 -14.09 8.36
C ALA A 68 -8.92 -14.22 8.53
N LEU A 69 -8.15 -13.21 8.12
CA LEU A 69 -6.70 -13.17 8.29
C LEU A 69 -6.30 -13.17 9.78
N ALA A 70 -7.07 -12.50 10.64
CA ALA A 70 -6.84 -12.49 12.09
C ALA A 70 -6.95 -13.90 12.69
N LYS A 71 -7.91 -14.70 12.23
CA LYS A 71 -8.07 -16.08 12.67
C LYS A 71 -6.93 -16.98 12.21
N SER A 72 -6.46 -16.83 10.97
CA SER A 72 -5.40 -17.68 10.41
C SER A 72 -4.00 -17.27 10.88
N SER A 73 -3.73 -16.01 11.11
CA SER A 73 -2.42 -15.51 11.53
C SER A 73 -2.24 -15.42 13.05
N GLY A 74 -3.33 -15.39 13.81
CA GLY A 74 -3.29 -15.10 15.25
C GLY A 74 -2.91 -13.65 15.58
N ILE A 75 -3.00 -12.73 14.60
CA ILE A 75 -2.80 -11.30 14.81
C ILE A 75 -4.16 -10.63 14.95
N GLY A 76 -4.33 -9.75 15.94
CA GLY A 76 -5.61 -9.05 16.14
C GLY A 76 -6.03 -8.23 14.92
N ALA A 77 -7.34 -8.19 14.63
CA ALA A 77 -7.87 -7.47 13.46
C ALA A 77 -7.55 -5.96 13.49
N GLY A 78 -7.47 -5.35 14.68
CA GLY A 78 -7.04 -3.94 14.83
C GLY A 78 -5.58 -3.76 14.43
N THR A 79 -4.69 -4.63 14.90
CA THR A 79 -3.27 -4.63 14.50
C THR A 79 -3.13 -4.83 12.99
N LEU A 80 -3.87 -5.77 12.40
CA LEU A 80 -3.86 -5.98 10.95
C LEU A 80 -4.33 -4.73 10.18
N LEU A 81 -5.30 -3.98 10.71
CA LEU A 81 -5.71 -2.71 10.11
C LEU A 81 -4.57 -1.68 10.15
N ASP A 82 -3.88 -1.55 11.29
CA ASP A 82 -2.77 -0.60 11.40
C ASP A 82 -1.60 -1.00 10.50
N LEU A 83 -1.28 -2.29 10.40
CA LEU A 83 -0.28 -2.78 9.45
C LEU A 83 -0.69 -2.53 7.99
N ALA A 84 -1.95 -2.77 7.65
CA ALA A 84 -2.47 -2.50 6.30
C ALA A 84 -2.44 -1.00 5.96
N ARG A 85 -2.73 -0.11 6.92
CA ARG A 85 -2.61 1.35 6.76
C ARG A 85 -1.17 1.77 6.45
N ARG A 86 -0.20 1.19 7.14
CA ARG A 86 1.22 1.43 6.86
C ARG A 86 1.60 0.96 5.45
N CYS A 87 1.13 -0.23 5.05
CA CYS A 87 1.34 -0.73 3.69
C CYS A 87 0.63 0.14 2.63
N ASP A 88 -0.52 0.74 2.94
CA ASP A 88 -1.21 1.66 2.05
C ASP A 88 -0.36 2.91 1.76
N LEU A 89 0.26 3.50 2.77
CA LEU A 89 1.16 4.65 2.61
C LEU A 89 2.43 4.31 1.80
N LEU A 90 2.96 3.09 1.89
CA LEU A 90 4.10 2.64 1.09
C LEU A 90 3.81 2.61 -0.42
N ARG A 91 2.57 2.70 -0.85
CA ARG A 91 2.19 2.79 -2.28
C ARG A 91 2.59 4.13 -2.92
N ILE A 92 2.86 5.14 -2.12
CA ILE A 92 3.26 6.46 -2.60
C ILE A 92 4.76 6.47 -2.85
N LYS A 93 5.16 6.83 -4.06
CA LYS A 93 6.57 6.94 -4.43
C LYS A 93 7.32 7.91 -3.50
N GLY A 94 8.44 7.44 -2.97
CA GLY A 94 9.27 8.24 -2.05
C GLY A 94 8.87 8.15 -0.58
N ILE A 95 7.79 7.43 -0.23
CA ILE A 95 7.45 7.11 1.14
C ILE A 95 8.05 5.75 1.51
N GLY A 96 9.09 5.75 2.31
CA GLY A 96 9.70 4.56 2.93
C GLY A 96 9.24 4.39 4.38
N SER A 97 9.77 3.37 5.06
CA SER A 97 9.37 3.02 6.43
C SER A 97 9.45 4.17 7.43
N GLU A 98 10.48 5.01 7.36
CA GLU A 98 10.61 6.18 8.25
C GLU A 98 9.51 7.20 8.00
N MET A 99 9.23 7.48 6.73
CA MET A 99 8.21 8.45 6.35
C MET A 99 6.80 7.97 6.70
N VAL A 100 6.54 6.66 6.61
CA VAL A 100 5.29 6.06 7.09
C VAL A 100 5.12 6.34 8.59
N LEU A 101 6.13 6.05 9.40
CA LEU A 101 6.08 6.29 10.86
C LEU A 101 5.95 7.78 11.19
N LEU A 102 6.59 8.63 10.41
CA LEU A 102 6.53 10.08 10.60
C LEU A 102 5.14 10.63 10.28
N LEU A 103 4.54 10.19 9.17
CA LEU A 103 3.18 10.55 8.80
C LEU A 103 2.16 10.02 9.82
N GLU A 104 2.31 8.76 10.27
CA GLU A 104 1.47 8.18 11.33
C GLU A 104 1.56 9.00 12.61
N ALA A 105 2.77 9.43 13.01
CA ALA A 105 2.99 10.29 14.17
C ALA A 105 2.41 11.70 13.99
N ALA A 106 2.32 12.20 12.76
CA ALA A 106 1.67 13.47 12.40
C ALA A 106 0.14 13.33 12.23
N GLY A 107 -0.43 12.14 12.49
CA GLY A 107 -1.87 11.90 12.43
C GLY A 107 -2.40 11.51 11.04
N VAL A 108 -1.52 11.06 10.12
CA VAL A 108 -1.90 10.58 8.80
C VAL A 108 -1.62 9.09 8.70
N LYS A 109 -2.67 8.27 8.58
CA LYS A 109 -2.58 6.81 8.68
C LYS A 109 -2.87 6.07 7.36
N SER A 110 -3.32 6.75 6.31
CA SER A 110 -3.68 6.12 5.03
C SER A 110 -3.50 7.08 3.87
N VAL A 111 -3.46 6.52 2.64
CA VAL A 111 -3.47 7.30 1.39
C VAL A 111 -4.70 8.22 1.33
N ALA A 112 -5.88 7.71 1.71
CA ALA A 112 -7.12 8.49 1.69
C ALA A 112 -7.10 9.68 2.67
N GLU A 113 -6.40 9.55 3.81
CA GLU A 113 -6.20 10.65 4.76
C GLU A 113 -5.18 11.66 4.25
N LEU A 114 -4.08 11.19 3.65
CA LEU A 114 -3.04 12.05 3.08
C LEU A 114 -3.59 12.89 1.91
N ALA A 115 -4.41 12.30 1.03
CA ALA A 115 -5.03 12.98 -0.09
C ALA A 115 -5.91 14.19 0.32
N LYS A 116 -6.37 14.22 1.57
CA LYS A 116 -7.20 15.32 2.12
C LYS A 116 -6.40 16.41 2.83
N LYS A 117 -5.07 16.26 2.92
CA LYS A 117 -4.21 17.23 3.57
C LYS A 117 -3.75 18.31 2.60
N ASP A 118 -3.31 19.42 3.17
CA ASP A 118 -2.54 20.47 2.51
C ASP A 118 -1.17 20.59 3.16
N VAL A 119 -0.23 21.23 2.48
CA VAL A 119 1.15 21.39 2.97
C VAL A 119 1.19 22.26 4.22
N ALA A 120 0.41 23.33 4.24
CA ALA A 120 0.43 24.30 5.33
C ALA A 120 0.02 23.68 6.68
N GLY A 121 -0.92 22.73 6.66
CA GLY A 121 -1.34 21.98 7.87
C GLY A 121 -0.43 20.80 8.19
N LEU A 122 0.04 20.07 7.17
CA LEU A 122 0.79 18.84 7.36
C LEU A 122 2.26 19.07 7.72
N SER A 123 2.95 20.04 7.10
CA SER A 123 4.38 20.30 7.31
C SER A 123 4.70 20.64 8.78
N PRO A 124 3.99 21.56 9.44
CA PRO A 124 4.21 21.81 10.86
C PRO A 124 3.92 20.60 11.77
N ALA A 125 2.94 19.77 11.40
CA ALA A 125 2.61 18.56 12.15
C ALA A 125 3.72 17.50 12.03
N VAL A 126 4.26 17.29 10.84
CA VAL A 126 5.40 16.43 10.55
C VAL A 126 6.65 16.89 11.30
N THR A 127 6.96 18.18 11.23
CA THR A 127 8.09 18.78 11.97
C THR A 127 7.98 18.52 13.47
N ARG A 128 6.83 18.80 14.05
CA ARG A 128 6.55 18.59 15.47
C ARG A 128 6.64 17.11 15.87
N ALA A 129 6.09 16.23 15.06
CA ALA A 129 6.17 14.79 15.28
C ALA A 129 7.62 14.30 15.27
N ASN A 130 8.45 14.80 14.33
CA ASN A 130 9.86 14.43 14.27
C ASN A 130 10.68 14.99 15.43
N GLN A 131 10.43 16.23 15.84
CA GLN A 131 11.09 16.84 17.00
C GLN A 131 10.84 16.04 18.27
N THR A 132 9.60 15.55 18.45
CA THR A 132 9.19 14.79 19.64
C THR A 132 9.70 13.36 19.61
N LYS A 133 9.59 12.67 18.45
CA LYS A 133 9.86 11.22 18.35
C LYS A 133 11.20 10.88 17.72
N LYS A 134 11.90 11.83 17.11
CA LYS A 134 13.21 11.67 16.45
C LYS A 134 13.24 10.47 15.49
N ILE A 135 12.23 10.41 14.63
CA ILE A 135 12.01 9.25 13.72
C ILE A 135 13.04 9.22 12.59
N THR A 136 13.41 10.39 12.07
CA THR A 136 14.37 10.55 10.98
C THR A 136 15.30 11.73 11.20
N GLU A 137 16.54 11.61 10.69
CA GLU A 137 17.49 12.72 10.65
C GLU A 137 17.24 13.66 9.47
N LYS A 138 16.51 13.20 8.47
CA LYS A 138 16.19 13.92 7.24
C LYS A 138 14.68 14.07 7.07
N PRO A 139 14.05 15.02 7.78
CA PRO A 139 12.62 15.28 7.61
C PRO A 139 12.34 15.78 6.18
N PRO A 140 11.15 15.48 5.65
CA PRO A 140 10.77 15.90 4.31
C PRO A 140 10.63 17.42 4.21
N ALA A 141 11.04 17.99 3.09
CA ALA A 141 10.75 19.39 2.73
C ALA A 141 9.29 19.54 2.26
N ASP A 142 8.81 20.78 2.22
CA ASP A 142 7.43 21.10 1.81
C ASP A 142 7.11 20.62 0.40
N GLU A 143 8.07 20.70 -0.54
CA GLU A 143 7.92 20.21 -1.90
C GLU A 143 7.71 18.69 -1.95
N GLN A 144 8.37 17.96 -1.07
CA GLN A 144 8.22 16.51 -0.97
C GLN A 144 6.87 16.13 -0.36
N ILE A 145 6.41 16.87 0.65
CA ILE A 145 5.07 16.70 1.24
C ILE A 145 4.00 17.01 0.20
N HIS A 146 4.17 18.10 -0.57
CA HIS A 146 3.27 18.44 -1.67
C HIS A 146 3.19 17.31 -2.71
N PHE A 147 4.34 16.79 -3.15
CA PHE A 147 4.41 15.67 -4.08
C PHE A 147 3.64 14.45 -3.56
N TRP A 148 3.81 14.08 -2.31
CA TRP A 148 3.09 12.93 -1.72
C TRP A 148 1.58 13.14 -1.66
N ILE A 149 1.13 14.36 -1.35
CA ILE A 149 -0.30 14.70 -1.34
C ILE A 149 -0.89 14.56 -2.76
N GLU A 150 -0.20 15.06 -3.78
CA GLU A 150 -0.66 14.95 -5.17
C GLU A 150 -0.64 13.50 -5.67
N GLU A 151 0.36 12.70 -5.31
CA GLU A 151 0.38 11.28 -5.62
C GLU A 151 -0.75 10.52 -4.88
N ALA A 152 -1.02 10.87 -3.62
CA ALA A 152 -2.11 10.28 -2.86
C ALA A 152 -3.49 10.51 -3.51
N LYS A 153 -3.72 11.69 -4.09
CA LYS A 153 -4.97 12.02 -4.79
C LYS A 153 -5.21 11.17 -6.04
N LYS A 154 -4.16 10.64 -6.67
CA LYS A 154 -4.23 9.81 -7.87
C LYS A 154 -4.49 8.32 -7.54
N LEU A 155 -4.22 7.90 -6.32
CA LEU A 155 -4.34 6.50 -5.91
C LEU A 155 -5.78 6.13 -5.52
N PRO A 156 -6.26 4.95 -5.92
CA PRO A 156 -7.58 4.49 -5.48
C PRO A 156 -7.58 4.19 -3.98
N VAL A 157 -8.70 4.48 -3.33
CA VAL A 157 -8.96 4.08 -1.94
C VAL A 157 -9.19 2.58 -1.92
N VAL A 158 -8.35 1.83 -1.19
CA VAL A 158 -8.39 0.37 -1.14
C VAL A 158 -8.76 -0.18 0.23
N LEU A 159 -8.60 0.62 1.31
CA LEU A 159 -8.84 0.19 2.68
C LEU A 159 -10.23 0.58 3.18
N GLU A 160 -10.95 -0.40 3.73
CA GLU A 160 -12.09 -0.18 4.61
C GLU A 160 -11.58 0.10 6.03
N THR A 161 -11.87 1.28 6.56
CA THR A 161 -11.39 1.74 7.88
C THR A 161 -12.46 1.67 8.98
N LYS A 162 -13.67 1.20 8.63
CA LYS A 162 -14.78 0.97 9.56
C LYS A 162 -14.94 -0.51 9.88
#